data_9b2e107be7c35e1c28f6d0415437bdb4
#
_entry.id   9b2e107be7c35e1c28f6d0415437bdb4
#
_cell.length_a   1.000
_cell.length_b   1.000
_cell.length_c   1.000
_cell.angle_alpha   90.00
_cell.angle_beta   90.00
_cell.angle_gamma   90.00
#
_symmetry.space_group_name_H-M   'P 1'
#
loop_
_entity.id
_entity.type
_entity.pdbx_description
1 polymer ?
#
loop_
_entity_poly.entity_id
_entity_poly.type
_entity_poly.pdbx_seq_one_letter_code
_entity_poly.pdbx_strand_id
1 'polypeptide(L)'
;MLPKKSPKIPATQDTERVHVMRSPSQMSPLPSLITALTLLVYLVVTINVGRARAKYKVPVPQMTGDPNFERVIRVQQNTLEQMVFFLPSLWLFSIYVSPLWGSLLGAVWVLGRIAYAWGYYQAAEKRALGFGISVISASVLLLGSLVGIILKLIAR
;
A
#
# COMPACT_ATOMS: atom_id res chain seq x y z
N MET A 1 -77.33 3.86 10.71
CA MET A 1 -76.40 3.73 9.56
C MET A 1 -75.04 4.24 10.05
N LEU A 2 -74.13 3.31 10.48
CA LEU A 2 -72.82 3.68 11.06
C LEU A 2 -71.75 3.68 9.95
N PRO A 3 -70.84 4.61 9.90
CA PRO A 3 -69.79 4.67 8.88
C PRO A 3 -68.74 3.59 9.12
N LYS A 4 -68.47 2.82 8.09
CA LYS A 4 -67.49 1.73 8.01
C LYS A 4 -66.07 2.31 8.10
N LYS A 5 -65.38 2.00 9.21
CA LYS A 5 -63.99 2.40 9.45
C LYS A 5 -63.06 1.64 8.50
N SER A 6 -62.41 2.34 7.56
CA SER A 6 -61.42 1.75 6.67
C SER A 6 -60.19 1.26 7.47
N PRO A 7 -59.62 0.10 7.14
CA PRO A 7 -58.42 -0.39 7.79
C PRO A 7 -57.23 0.53 7.40
N LYS A 8 -56.52 1.02 8.42
CA LYS A 8 -55.23 1.70 8.23
C LYS A 8 -54.24 0.62 7.82
N ILE A 9 -53.74 0.71 6.59
CA ILE A 9 -52.60 -0.05 6.12
C ILE A 9 -51.37 0.45 6.91
N PRO A 10 -50.62 -0.43 7.63
CA PRO A 10 -49.38 -0.01 8.25
C PRO A 10 -48.42 0.37 7.14
N ALA A 11 -47.88 1.58 7.25
CA ALA A 11 -46.80 2.06 6.36
C ALA A 11 -45.66 1.05 6.42
N THR A 12 -45.34 0.53 5.28
CA THR A 12 -44.32 -0.45 5.02
C THR A 12 -42.97 0.01 5.55
N GLN A 13 -42.49 -0.71 6.57
CA GLN A 13 -41.07 -0.67 7.03
C GLN A 13 -40.13 -1.39 6.06
N ASP A 14 -40.38 -1.31 4.77
CA ASP A 14 -39.59 -2.03 3.75
C ASP A 14 -38.59 -1.15 3.00
N THR A 15 -38.28 0.04 3.53
CA THR A 15 -37.36 0.95 2.82
C THR A 15 -35.95 1.03 3.43
N GLU A 16 -35.57 0.21 4.39
CA GLU A 16 -34.26 0.27 5.07
C GLU A 16 -33.35 -0.93 4.85
N ARG A 17 -33.51 -1.68 3.78
CA ARG A 17 -32.44 -2.56 3.29
C ARG A 17 -31.75 -1.96 2.07
N VAL A 18 -31.52 -0.65 2.08
CA VAL A 18 -30.52 -0.06 1.22
C VAL A 18 -29.18 -0.60 1.73
N HIS A 19 -28.52 -1.43 0.93
CA HIS A 19 -27.12 -1.74 1.10
C HIS A 19 -26.38 -0.44 1.40
N VAL A 20 -26.02 -0.24 2.67
CA VAL A 20 -25.11 0.84 3.07
C VAL A 20 -23.78 0.50 2.41
N MET A 21 -23.59 0.95 1.17
CA MET A 21 -22.25 1.12 0.64
C MET A 21 -21.53 1.95 1.68
N ARG A 22 -20.54 1.38 2.36
CA ARG A 22 -19.71 2.12 3.30
C ARG A 22 -19.28 3.41 2.62
N SER A 23 -19.82 4.52 3.09
CA SER A 23 -19.41 5.83 2.58
C SER A 23 -17.88 5.94 2.73
N PRO A 24 -17.19 6.67 1.85
CA PRO A 24 -15.75 6.91 1.96
C PRO A 24 -15.31 7.42 3.35
N SER A 25 -16.22 8.06 4.08
CA SER A 25 -16.01 8.53 5.46
C SER A 25 -15.91 7.41 6.52
N GLN A 26 -16.25 6.16 6.20
CA GLN A 26 -16.10 5.00 7.11
C GLN A 26 -14.81 4.20 6.88
N MET A 27 -14.02 4.54 5.87
CA MET A 27 -12.73 3.89 5.65
C MET A 27 -11.68 4.51 6.57
N SER A 28 -10.92 3.67 7.29
CA SER A 28 -9.80 4.15 8.09
C SER A 28 -8.81 4.95 7.22
N PRO A 29 -8.38 6.17 7.62
CA PRO A 29 -7.42 6.95 6.85
C PRO A 29 -5.99 6.39 6.90
N LEU A 30 -5.73 5.42 7.79
CA LEU A 30 -4.38 4.89 8.01
C LEU A 30 -3.76 4.24 6.77
N PRO A 31 -4.44 3.34 6.02
CA PRO A 31 -3.86 2.79 4.78
C PRO A 31 -3.59 3.86 3.72
N SER A 32 -4.43 4.89 3.66
CA SER A 32 -4.22 6.03 2.74
C SER A 32 -2.97 6.82 3.12
N LEU A 33 -2.73 7.04 4.41
CA LEU A 33 -1.51 7.67 4.90
C LEU A 33 -0.27 6.86 4.53
N ILE A 34 -0.29 5.54 4.73
CA ILE A 34 0.83 4.67 4.35
C ILE A 34 1.06 4.71 2.83
N THR A 35 -0.01 4.71 2.04
CA THR A 35 0.09 4.88 0.58
C THR A 35 0.77 6.20 0.22
N ALA A 36 0.36 7.31 0.81
CA ALA A 36 0.97 8.62 0.58
C ALA A 36 2.46 8.66 0.98
N LEU A 37 2.82 8.09 2.14
CA LEU A 37 4.21 7.98 2.58
C LEU A 37 5.05 7.12 1.62
N THR A 38 4.49 6.02 1.12
CA THR A 38 5.14 5.16 0.12
C THR A 38 5.44 5.92 -1.17
N LEU A 39 4.45 6.67 -1.68
CA LEU A 39 4.62 7.49 -2.87
C LEU A 39 5.64 8.62 -2.65
N LEU A 40 5.68 9.20 -1.45
CA LEU A 40 6.68 10.21 -1.09
C LEU A 40 8.10 9.62 -1.09
N VAL A 41 8.30 8.43 -0.52
CA VAL A 41 9.59 7.73 -0.58
C VAL A 41 10.00 7.48 -2.04
N TYR A 42 9.06 7.00 -2.87
CA TYR A 42 9.33 6.76 -4.28
C TYR A 42 9.68 8.06 -5.03
N LEU A 43 8.99 9.15 -4.75
CA LEU A 43 9.30 10.47 -5.30
C LEU A 43 10.72 10.91 -4.94
N VAL A 44 11.12 10.76 -3.68
CA VAL A 44 12.48 11.12 -3.22
C VAL A 44 13.55 10.29 -3.93
N VAL A 45 13.40 8.98 -4.04
CA VAL A 45 14.40 8.15 -4.72
C VAL A 45 14.43 8.44 -6.23
N THR A 46 13.30 8.81 -6.84
CA THR A 46 13.24 9.23 -8.25
C THR A 46 13.99 10.56 -8.48
N ILE A 47 13.77 11.54 -7.61
CA ILE A 47 14.52 12.82 -7.66
C ILE A 47 16.02 12.58 -7.49
N ASN A 48 16.41 11.65 -6.62
CA ASN A 48 17.82 11.30 -6.42
C ASN A 48 18.46 10.72 -7.69
N VAL A 49 17.72 10.00 -8.54
CA VAL A 49 18.26 9.56 -9.86
C VAL A 49 18.62 10.76 -10.72
N GLY A 50 17.76 11.78 -10.81
CA GLY A 50 18.04 12.99 -11.57
C GLY A 50 19.28 13.72 -11.03
N ARG A 51 19.40 13.86 -9.70
CA ARG A 51 20.58 14.45 -9.04
C ARG A 51 21.84 13.65 -9.31
N ALA A 52 21.77 12.32 -9.26
CA ALA A 52 22.90 11.44 -9.52
C ALA A 52 23.36 11.52 -10.98
N ARG A 53 22.43 11.62 -11.96
CA ARG A 53 22.77 11.83 -13.36
C ARG A 53 23.62 13.09 -13.56
N ALA A 54 23.20 14.21 -12.98
CA ALA A 54 23.93 15.46 -13.05
C ALA A 54 25.29 15.35 -12.36
N LYS A 55 25.34 14.75 -11.17
CA LYS A 55 26.59 14.63 -10.38
C LYS A 55 27.64 13.74 -11.06
N TYR A 56 27.22 12.59 -11.60
CA TYR A 56 28.13 11.58 -12.20
C TYR A 56 28.22 11.71 -13.73
N LYS A 57 27.63 12.74 -14.31
CA LYS A 57 27.65 13.05 -15.76
C LYS A 57 27.20 11.88 -16.65
N VAL A 58 26.17 11.15 -16.23
CA VAL A 58 25.60 10.04 -17.01
C VAL A 58 24.45 10.57 -17.87
N PRO A 59 24.59 10.66 -19.20
CA PRO A 59 23.57 11.22 -20.08
C PRO A 59 22.36 10.29 -20.20
N VAL A 60 21.20 10.87 -20.55
CA VAL A 60 20.01 10.12 -20.94
C VAL A 60 20.25 9.55 -22.35
N PRO A 61 19.87 8.29 -22.64
CA PRO A 61 19.11 7.32 -21.82
C PRO A 61 19.99 6.31 -21.05
N GLN A 62 21.27 6.55 -20.88
CA GLN A 62 22.18 5.58 -20.25
C GLN A 62 21.74 5.22 -18.82
N MET A 63 21.82 3.93 -18.49
CA MET A 63 21.47 3.37 -17.19
C MET A 63 22.68 2.80 -16.44
N THR A 64 23.85 2.80 -17.09
CA THR A 64 25.12 2.30 -16.60
C THR A 64 26.19 3.41 -16.72
N GLY A 65 27.32 3.24 -16.02
CA GLY A 65 28.44 4.18 -16.04
C GLY A 65 29.16 4.22 -14.70
N ASP A 66 28.93 5.25 -13.90
CA ASP A 66 29.53 5.34 -12.58
C ASP A 66 28.84 4.37 -11.60
N PRO A 67 29.58 3.55 -10.81
CA PRO A 67 29.00 2.60 -9.87
C PRO A 67 28.10 3.25 -8.81
N ASN A 68 28.33 4.49 -8.41
CA ASN A 68 27.47 5.20 -7.46
C ASN A 68 26.14 5.57 -8.12
N PHE A 69 26.16 5.99 -9.39
CA PHE A 69 24.94 6.23 -10.15
C PHE A 69 24.12 4.93 -10.31
N GLU A 70 24.79 3.83 -10.64
CA GLU A 70 24.10 2.54 -10.80
C GLU A 70 23.41 2.09 -9.51
N ARG A 71 24.01 2.34 -8.34
CA ARG A 71 23.34 2.10 -7.06
C ARG A 71 22.09 2.94 -6.88
N VAL A 72 22.13 4.22 -7.23
CA VAL A 72 20.98 5.11 -7.11
C VAL A 72 19.84 4.69 -8.00
N ILE A 73 20.11 4.35 -9.25
CA ILE A 73 19.05 3.91 -10.18
C ILE A 73 18.48 2.54 -9.77
N ARG A 74 19.30 1.62 -9.25
CA ARG A 74 18.83 0.33 -8.71
C ARG A 74 17.93 0.50 -7.51
N VAL A 75 18.17 1.47 -6.63
CA VAL A 75 17.27 1.79 -5.51
C VAL A 75 15.91 2.22 -6.03
N GLN A 76 15.84 3.08 -7.02
CA GLN A 76 14.60 3.56 -7.60
C GLN A 76 13.84 2.42 -8.30
N GLN A 77 14.49 1.65 -9.17
CA GLN A 77 13.88 0.52 -9.87
C GLN A 77 13.33 -0.53 -8.91
N ASN A 78 14.14 -0.99 -7.97
CA ASN A 78 13.70 -2.00 -7.00
C ASN A 78 12.61 -1.48 -6.05
N THR A 79 12.57 -0.19 -5.77
CA THR A 79 11.46 0.38 -4.99
C THR A 79 10.16 0.33 -5.79
N LEU A 80 10.18 0.66 -7.09
CA LEU A 80 9.03 0.54 -7.96
C LEU A 80 8.52 -0.90 -8.05
N GLU A 81 9.43 -1.85 -8.31
CA GLU A 81 9.11 -3.29 -8.36
C GLU A 81 8.40 -3.76 -7.09
N GLN A 82 8.91 -3.37 -5.93
CA GLN A 82 8.32 -3.70 -4.63
C GLN A 82 6.94 -3.06 -4.42
N MET A 83 6.72 -1.84 -4.89
CA MET A 83 5.44 -1.14 -4.75
C MET A 83 4.31 -1.84 -5.51
N VAL A 84 4.60 -2.51 -6.63
CA VAL A 84 3.60 -3.16 -7.49
C VAL A 84 2.79 -4.21 -6.73
N PHE A 85 3.41 -4.97 -5.84
CA PHE A 85 2.70 -5.95 -5.03
C PHE A 85 2.41 -5.46 -3.60
N PHE A 86 3.21 -4.55 -3.05
CA PHE A 86 2.99 -4.02 -1.71
C PHE A 86 1.68 -3.22 -1.60
N LEU A 87 1.45 -2.26 -2.48
CA LEU A 87 0.26 -1.40 -2.41
C LEU A 87 -1.06 -2.18 -2.54
N PRO A 88 -1.23 -3.07 -3.53
CA PRO A 88 -2.42 -3.92 -3.56
C PRO A 88 -2.58 -4.78 -2.31
N SER A 89 -1.48 -5.38 -1.81
CA SER A 89 -1.52 -6.22 -0.61
C SER A 89 -1.92 -5.44 0.64
N LEU A 90 -1.44 -4.20 0.80
CA LEU A 90 -1.83 -3.29 1.89
C LEU A 90 -3.34 -3.05 1.89
N TRP A 91 -3.91 -2.75 0.72
CA TRP A 91 -5.33 -2.48 0.60
C TRP A 91 -6.19 -3.73 0.78
N LEU A 92 -5.81 -4.86 0.19
CA LEU A 92 -6.49 -6.14 0.39
C LEU A 92 -6.47 -6.54 1.87
N PHE A 93 -5.33 -6.46 2.54
CA PHE A 93 -5.23 -6.75 3.97
C PHE A 93 -6.11 -5.81 4.80
N SER A 94 -6.11 -4.54 4.48
CA SER A 94 -6.92 -3.54 5.19
C SER A 94 -8.41 -3.77 5.05
N ILE A 95 -8.88 -4.27 3.90
CA ILE A 95 -10.29 -4.56 3.62
C ILE A 95 -10.74 -5.88 4.23
N TYR A 96 -9.92 -6.92 4.12
CA TYR A 96 -10.33 -8.29 4.45
C TYR A 96 -9.88 -8.76 5.84
N VAL A 97 -8.88 -8.11 6.44
CA VAL A 97 -8.34 -8.46 7.76
C VAL A 97 -8.47 -7.30 8.73
N SER A 98 -7.63 -6.28 8.62
CA SER A 98 -7.65 -5.13 9.53
C SER A 98 -6.91 -3.93 8.95
N PRO A 99 -7.53 -2.73 8.91
CA PRO A 99 -6.86 -1.51 8.47
C PRO A 99 -5.74 -1.07 9.42
N LEU A 100 -5.88 -1.33 10.73
CA LEU A 100 -4.84 -0.98 11.72
C LEU A 100 -3.59 -1.84 11.53
N TRP A 101 -3.74 -3.18 11.55
CA TRP A 101 -2.61 -4.08 11.38
C TRP A 101 -1.97 -3.97 9.99
N GLY A 102 -2.79 -3.76 8.95
CA GLY A 102 -2.29 -3.49 7.60
C GLY A 102 -1.42 -2.24 7.56
N SER A 103 -1.84 -1.17 8.23
CA SER A 103 -1.08 0.08 8.27
C SER A 103 0.19 -0.02 9.11
N LEU A 104 0.18 -0.76 10.22
CA LEU A 104 1.39 -1.01 11.01
C LEU A 104 2.44 -1.79 10.20
N LEU A 105 2.04 -2.86 9.54
CA LEU A 105 2.92 -3.61 8.63
C LEU A 105 3.38 -2.73 7.46
N GLY A 106 2.50 -1.89 6.94
CA GLY A 106 2.83 -0.93 5.90
C GLY A 106 3.87 0.09 6.36
N ALA A 107 3.79 0.59 7.59
CA ALA A 107 4.80 1.47 8.17
C ALA A 107 6.16 0.77 8.29
N VAL A 108 6.18 -0.50 8.70
CA VAL A 108 7.40 -1.33 8.73
C VAL A 108 8.00 -1.45 7.32
N TRP A 109 7.16 -1.65 6.29
CA TRP A 109 7.62 -1.68 4.90
C TRP A 109 8.27 -0.36 4.48
N VAL A 110 7.64 0.78 4.77
CA VAL A 110 8.17 2.12 4.45
C VAL A 110 9.53 2.34 5.11
N LEU A 111 9.66 2.01 6.40
CA LEU A 111 10.94 2.10 7.13
C LEU A 111 11.99 1.17 6.53
N GLY A 112 11.61 -0.05 6.16
CA GLY A 112 12.47 -0.99 5.45
C GLY A 112 12.98 -0.43 4.12
N ARG A 113 12.14 0.27 3.34
CA ARG A 113 12.55 0.93 2.08
C ARG A 113 13.50 2.08 2.29
N ILE A 114 13.30 2.89 3.33
CA ILE A 114 14.23 3.96 3.70
C ILE A 114 15.60 3.37 4.09
N ALA A 115 15.60 2.34 4.94
CA ALA A 115 16.82 1.65 5.36
C ALA A 115 17.53 0.98 4.17
N TYR A 116 16.78 0.36 3.25
CA TYR A 116 17.31 -0.20 2.01
C TYR A 116 18.01 0.85 1.16
N ALA A 117 17.33 1.99 0.88
CA ALA A 117 17.89 3.06 0.07
C ALA A 117 19.16 3.62 0.72
N TRP A 118 19.09 3.91 2.02
CA TRP A 118 20.23 4.44 2.78
C TRP A 118 21.42 3.49 2.74
N GLY A 119 21.21 2.22 3.04
CA GLY A 119 22.29 1.22 3.03
C GLY A 119 22.89 1.04 1.64
N TYR A 120 22.06 0.94 0.61
CA TYR A 120 22.52 0.70 -0.75
C TYR A 120 23.30 1.89 -1.34
N TYR A 121 22.96 3.13 -0.95
CA TYR A 121 23.75 4.31 -1.35
C TYR A 121 25.17 4.27 -0.78
N GLN A 122 25.38 3.68 0.40
CA GLN A 122 26.69 3.56 1.00
C GLN A 122 27.50 2.39 0.40
N ALA A 123 26.91 1.18 0.36
CA ALA A 123 27.55 -0.02 -0.17
C ALA A 123 26.48 -1.06 -0.56
N ALA A 124 26.77 -1.86 -1.60
CA ALA A 124 25.81 -2.83 -2.11
C ALA A 124 25.40 -3.89 -1.06
N GLU A 125 26.31 -4.26 -0.18
CA GLU A 125 26.11 -5.28 0.87
C GLU A 125 25.18 -4.79 1.98
N LYS A 126 25.18 -3.48 2.27
CA LYS A 126 24.36 -2.89 3.34
C LYS A 126 22.87 -2.83 3.03
N ARG A 127 22.46 -3.18 1.81
CA ARG A 127 21.04 -3.19 1.39
C ARG A 127 20.23 -4.31 2.01
N ALA A 128 20.88 -5.43 2.43
CA ALA A 128 20.23 -6.70 2.73
C ALA A 128 19.17 -6.58 3.86
N LEU A 129 19.49 -5.85 4.94
CA LEU A 129 18.59 -5.69 6.07
C LEU A 129 17.29 -4.96 5.66
N GLY A 130 17.40 -3.81 5.04
CA GLY A 130 16.23 -3.03 4.61
C GLY A 130 15.39 -3.75 3.56
N PHE A 131 16.05 -4.48 2.63
CA PHE A 131 15.38 -5.32 1.66
C PHE A 131 14.58 -6.44 2.35
N GLY A 132 15.20 -7.19 3.28
CA GLY A 132 14.56 -8.26 4.01
C GLY A 132 13.32 -7.78 4.79
N ILE A 133 13.44 -6.68 5.53
CA ILE A 133 12.33 -6.09 6.29
C ILE A 133 11.14 -5.77 5.36
N SER A 134 11.38 -5.11 4.23
CA SER A 134 10.30 -4.75 3.30
C SER A 134 9.69 -5.96 2.62
N VAL A 135 10.48 -6.95 2.19
CA VAL A 135 9.95 -8.18 1.56
C VAL A 135 9.10 -8.97 2.55
N ILE A 136 9.59 -9.18 3.77
CA ILE A 136 8.85 -9.93 4.80
C ILE A 136 7.52 -9.23 5.11
N SER A 137 7.55 -7.91 5.34
CA SER A 137 6.34 -7.14 5.64
C SER A 137 5.31 -7.24 4.51
N ALA A 138 5.72 -7.07 3.25
CA ALA A 138 4.84 -7.18 2.10
C ALA A 138 4.30 -8.61 1.91
N SER A 139 5.12 -9.64 2.18
CA SER A 139 4.70 -11.05 2.12
C SER A 139 3.65 -11.37 3.19
N VAL A 140 3.81 -10.87 4.41
CA VAL A 140 2.81 -11.01 5.48
C VAL A 140 1.48 -10.35 5.08
N LEU A 141 1.53 -9.15 4.49
CA LEU A 141 0.33 -8.48 3.98
C LEU A 141 -0.35 -9.29 2.88
N LEU A 142 0.39 -9.80 1.91
CA LEU A 142 -0.16 -10.58 0.81
C LEU A 142 -0.77 -11.92 1.29
N LEU A 143 -0.01 -12.70 2.05
CA LEU A 143 -0.48 -14.00 2.53
C LEU A 143 -1.63 -13.85 3.53
N GLY A 144 -1.56 -12.87 4.43
CA GLY A 144 -2.64 -12.58 5.36
C GLY A 144 -3.91 -12.12 4.66
N SER A 145 -3.80 -11.31 3.60
CA SER A 145 -4.97 -10.92 2.80
C SER A 145 -5.60 -12.12 2.08
N LEU A 146 -4.78 -13.02 1.54
CA LEU A 146 -5.27 -14.24 0.90
C LEU A 146 -6.06 -15.12 1.87
N VAL A 147 -5.51 -15.35 3.07
CA VAL A 147 -6.23 -16.07 4.14
C VAL A 147 -7.54 -15.37 4.51
N GLY A 148 -7.53 -14.06 4.72
CA GLY A 148 -8.73 -13.29 5.05
C GLY A 148 -9.82 -13.36 3.97
N ILE A 149 -9.43 -13.34 2.69
CA ILE A 149 -10.34 -13.50 1.54
C ILE A 149 -10.95 -14.91 1.53
N ILE A 150 -10.12 -15.96 1.68
CA ILE A 150 -10.58 -17.36 1.68
C ILE A 150 -11.57 -17.60 2.82
N LEU A 151 -11.24 -17.17 4.04
CA LEU A 151 -12.13 -17.32 5.19
C LEU A 151 -13.48 -16.64 4.96
N LYS A 152 -13.48 -15.46 4.31
CA LYS A 152 -14.72 -14.73 4.00
C LYS A 152 -15.55 -15.39 2.88
N LEU A 153 -14.91 -16.11 1.96
CA LEU A 153 -15.60 -16.89 0.93
C LEU A 153 -16.26 -18.14 1.50
N ILE A 154 -15.57 -18.83 2.43
CA ILE A 154 -16.10 -20.05 3.07
C ILE A 154 -17.23 -19.72 4.05
N ALA A 155 -17.20 -18.56 4.71
CA ALA A 155 -18.21 -18.13 5.67
C ALA A 155 -19.52 -17.60 5.03
N ARG A 156 -19.63 -17.60 3.71
CA ARG A 156 -20.85 -17.23 2.96
C ARG A 156 -21.73 -18.43 2.71
#